data_19209f666a563e840d1ccc40871d20dd
#
_entry.id   19209f666a563e840d1ccc40871d20dd
#
_cell.length_a   1.000
_cell.length_b   1.000
_cell.length_c   1.000
_cell.angle_alpha   90.00
_cell.angle_beta   90.00
_cell.angle_gamma   90.00
#
_symmetry.space_group_name_H-M   'P 1'
#
loop_
_entity.id
_entity.type
_entity.pdbx_description
1 polymer ?
#
loop_
_entity_poly.entity_id
_entity_poly.type
_entity_poly.pdbx_seq_one_letter_code
_entity_poly.pdbx_strand_id
1 'polypeptide(L)'
;MLGGFLTVLSALYVRRLGGSLLLQGLALLAAIAAPFLLGTNWVFQTVTFDQVTWMVALYWFLCLVLDRRPRYWILLGITLGIGLEVKYTIIGLILGIGAGVLLTPSLRMELRTKYPWIAVGLALLIWAPNLAWQVAQGYPSLSYITNHQGGANGPLVYLIEFGVYFSFLIPLWLTGMVSMFRSTFLRPIGIACVVPVLVFLFVGKSYYAAGTIPIAMAAGLLAISRVERRRLRVGLEIAVAVASVLEFATFFFLVVPVTPPDRIHVTQLDTINEVFADSVGWKDIANQVSTIYGDLPASERSHTIIISAYYGVPGALDVYGNPNALPVVISPHLSDWYWLPSNLTATNAVMVDYTPAEVAWMCTSPTLVTHLTVPYDVKGLEQGAPVTFCQLKAPVSEFWGKLRNFS
;
A
#
# COMPACT_ATOMS: atom_id res chain seq x y z
N MET A 1 6.22 2.69 14.42
CA MET A 1 7.64 3.02 14.23
C MET A 1 7.94 3.60 12.84
N LEU A 2 7.49 2.99 11.74
CA LEU A 2 7.79 3.50 10.38
C LEU A 2 7.24 4.91 10.13
N GLY A 3 6.03 5.24 10.57
CA GLY A 3 5.46 6.58 10.44
C GLY A 3 6.33 7.66 11.10
N GLY A 4 6.87 7.37 12.29
CA GLY A 4 7.84 8.27 12.94
C GLY A 4 9.13 8.46 12.14
N PHE A 5 9.62 7.40 11.49
CA PHE A 5 10.78 7.49 10.60
C PHE A 5 10.49 8.38 9.38
N LEU A 6 9.33 8.23 8.74
CA LEU A 6 8.93 9.06 7.59
C LEU A 6 8.78 10.53 7.96
N THR A 7 8.25 10.79 9.16
CA THR A 7 8.16 12.14 9.72
C THR A 7 9.54 12.77 9.89
N VAL A 8 10.49 12.05 10.50
CA VAL A 8 11.88 12.50 10.64
C VAL A 8 12.54 12.70 9.28
N LEU A 9 12.30 11.81 8.32
CA LEU A 9 12.85 11.92 6.96
C LEU A 9 12.34 13.18 6.25
N SER A 10 11.10 13.62 6.51
CA SER A 10 10.56 14.87 5.99
C SER A 10 11.36 16.08 6.51
N ALA A 11 11.75 16.09 7.78
CA ALA A 11 12.64 17.12 8.34
C ALA A 11 14.07 17.03 7.76
N LEU A 12 14.55 15.82 7.50
CA LEU A 12 15.88 15.62 6.89
C LEU A 12 15.94 16.16 5.46
N TYR A 13 14.87 16.13 4.68
CA TYR A 13 14.80 16.83 3.39
C TYR A 13 15.03 18.33 3.56
N VAL A 14 14.32 18.96 4.50
CA VAL A 14 14.46 20.39 4.79
C VAL A 14 15.88 20.71 5.24
N ARG A 15 16.43 19.92 6.16
CA ARG A 15 17.82 20.07 6.62
C ARG A 15 18.80 19.96 5.46
N ARG A 16 18.60 18.97 4.59
CA ARG A 16 19.47 18.71 3.44
C ARG A 16 19.44 19.84 2.41
N LEU A 17 18.30 20.51 2.29
CA LEU A 17 18.11 21.71 1.46
C LEU A 17 18.63 23.00 2.12
N GLY A 18 19.17 22.94 3.34
CA GLY A 18 19.73 24.07 4.08
C GLY A 18 18.69 24.85 4.90
N GLY A 19 17.50 24.25 5.16
CA GLY A 19 16.46 24.89 5.96
C GLY A 19 16.77 24.91 7.46
N SER A 20 16.27 25.96 8.15
CA SER A 20 16.42 26.18 9.58
C SER A 20 15.71 25.10 10.42
N LEU A 21 15.99 25.05 11.73
CA LEU A 21 15.29 24.17 12.68
C LEU A 21 13.78 24.45 12.72
N LEU A 22 13.36 25.70 12.57
CA LEU A 22 11.93 26.04 12.49
C LEU A 22 11.27 25.37 11.27
N LEU A 23 11.90 25.46 10.09
CA LEU A 23 11.37 24.81 8.89
C LEU A 23 11.39 23.29 8.99
N GLN A 24 12.38 22.70 9.66
CA GLN A 24 12.41 21.28 9.96
C GLN A 24 11.25 20.89 10.89
N GLY A 25 10.95 21.72 11.91
CA GLY A 25 9.78 21.54 12.78
C GLY A 25 8.45 21.64 12.02
N LEU A 26 8.33 22.60 11.09
CA LEU A 26 7.14 22.70 10.23
C LEU A 26 6.99 21.48 9.29
N ALA A 27 8.08 20.93 8.78
CA ALA A 27 8.04 19.71 7.97
C ALA A 27 7.60 18.48 8.79
N LEU A 28 8.07 18.38 10.05
CA LEU A 28 7.59 17.34 10.99
C LEU A 28 6.10 17.47 11.22
N LEU A 29 5.63 18.69 11.53
CA LEU A 29 4.22 18.96 11.79
C LEU A 29 3.35 18.63 10.58
N ALA A 30 3.75 19.07 9.38
CA ALA A 30 3.06 18.80 8.13
C ALA A 30 3.02 17.29 7.81
N ALA A 31 4.10 16.55 8.07
CA ALA A 31 4.15 15.11 7.86
C ALA A 31 3.27 14.34 8.85
N ILE A 32 3.26 14.74 10.14
CA ILE A 32 2.37 14.14 11.14
C ILE A 32 0.90 14.41 10.79
N ALA A 33 0.60 15.57 10.25
CA ALA A 33 -0.77 15.97 9.92
C ALA A 33 -1.32 15.31 8.66
N ALA A 34 -0.46 14.86 7.74
CA ALA A 34 -0.86 14.37 6.44
C ALA A 34 -1.71 13.09 6.53
N PRO A 35 -2.97 13.08 6.04
CA PRO A 35 -3.88 11.93 6.12
C PRO A 35 -3.29 10.67 5.54
N PHE A 36 -2.56 10.77 4.43
CA PHE A 36 -1.92 9.64 3.80
C PHE A 36 -0.88 8.97 4.71
N LEU A 37 0.00 9.75 5.35
CA LEU A 37 1.02 9.22 6.26
C LEU A 37 0.40 8.69 7.55
N LEU A 38 -0.63 9.35 8.08
CA LEU A 38 -1.38 8.86 9.24
C LEU A 38 -2.11 7.55 8.94
N GLY A 39 -2.93 7.54 7.89
CA GLY A 39 -3.86 6.45 7.59
C GLY A 39 -3.17 5.16 7.18
N THR A 40 -1.99 5.24 6.53
CA THR A 40 -1.28 4.04 6.06
C THR A 40 -0.30 3.46 7.07
N ASN A 41 0.07 4.18 8.13
CA ASN A 41 1.13 3.74 9.06
C ASN A 41 0.63 3.03 10.34
N TRP A 42 -0.66 2.87 10.54
CA TRP A 42 -1.20 2.03 11.60
C TRP A 42 -1.53 0.61 11.13
N VAL A 43 -1.61 0.38 9.82
CA VAL A 43 -1.84 -0.93 9.22
C VAL A 43 -0.51 -1.55 8.79
N PHE A 44 -0.32 -2.86 9.05
CA PHE A 44 0.83 -3.61 8.57
C PHE A 44 0.56 -4.09 7.14
N GLN A 45 0.93 -3.27 6.15
CA GLN A 45 0.70 -3.56 4.74
C GLN A 45 1.83 -3.02 3.86
N THR A 46 1.88 -3.48 2.61
CA THR A 46 2.95 -3.12 1.66
C THR A 46 3.06 -1.61 1.41
N VAL A 47 1.95 -0.86 1.48
CA VAL A 47 1.95 0.59 1.23
C VAL A 47 2.80 1.35 2.25
N THR A 48 2.86 0.89 3.51
CA THR A 48 3.70 1.50 4.56
C THR A 48 5.19 1.38 4.21
N PHE A 49 5.62 0.20 3.79
CA PHE A 49 7.02 -0.04 3.38
C PHE A 49 7.35 0.63 2.04
N ASP A 50 6.38 0.68 1.13
CA ASP A 50 6.51 1.37 -0.15
C ASP A 50 6.83 2.86 0.04
N GLN A 51 6.10 3.55 0.93
CA GLN A 51 6.41 4.93 1.30
C GLN A 51 7.84 5.11 1.81
N VAL A 52 8.32 4.19 2.65
CA VAL A 52 9.69 4.23 3.16
C VAL A 52 10.68 4.16 2.01
N THR A 53 10.51 3.20 1.10
CA THR A 53 11.43 3.03 -0.03
C THR A 53 11.40 4.23 -0.98
N TRP A 54 10.23 4.80 -1.26
CA TRP A 54 10.08 6.00 -2.08
C TRP A 54 10.78 7.22 -1.46
N MET A 55 10.49 7.49 -0.19
CA MET A 55 11.06 8.65 0.47
C MET A 55 12.57 8.50 0.68
N VAL A 56 13.08 7.32 1.03
CA VAL A 56 14.52 7.08 1.17
C VAL A 56 15.23 7.18 -0.19
N ALA A 57 14.64 6.64 -1.27
CA ALA A 57 15.20 6.75 -2.61
C ALA A 57 15.28 8.23 -3.06
N LEU A 58 14.23 9.02 -2.84
CA LEU A 58 14.23 10.46 -3.13
C LEU A 58 15.26 11.21 -2.26
N TYR A 59 15.48 10.80 -1.01
CA TYR A 59 16.53 11.38 -0.16
C TYR A 59 17.94 11.13 -0.72
N TRP A 60 18.22 9.89 -1.15
CA TRP A 60 19.50 9.58 -1.76
C TRP A 60 19.66 10.27 -3.12
N PHE A 61 18.59 10.36 -3.89
CA PHE A 61 18.62 11.09 -5.16
C PHE A 61 18.85 12.59 -4.93
N LEU A 62 18.23 13.20 -3.91
CA LEU A 62 18.52 14.57 -3.50
C LEU A 62 20.00 14.74 -3.10
N CYS A 63 20.54 13.84 -2.28
CA CYS A 63 21.95 13.86 -1.89
C CYS A 63 22.88 13.72 -3.11
N LEU A 64 22.53 12.86 -4.05
CA LEU A 64 23.27 12.68 -5.31
C LEU A 64 23.27 13.97 -6.13
N VAL A 65 22.11 14.61 -6.29
CA VAL A 65 21.98 15.87 -7.05
C VAL A 65 22.82 16.99 -6.43
N LEU A 66 22.87 17.08 -5.11
CA LEU A 66 23.56 18.15 -4.40
C LEU A 66 25.07 17.92 -4.29
N ASP A 67 25.53 16.71 -3.99
CA ASP A 67 26.92 16.42 -3.62
C ASP A 67 27.71 15.71 -4.72
N ARG A 68 27.05 15.06 -5.67
CA ARG A 68 27.69 14.27 -6.74
C ARG A 68 28.62 13.16 -6.23
N ARG A 69 28.38 12.60 -5.04
CA ARG A 69 29.23 11.55 -4.46
C ARG A 69 28.78 10.17 -4.92
N PRO A 70 29.69 9.31 -5.41
CA PRO A 70 29.39 7.96 -5.91
C PRO A 70 28.60 7.08 -4.95
N ARG A 71 28.81 7.22 -3.64
CA ARG A 71 28.10 6.45 -2.62
C ARG A 71 26.59 6.59 -2.70
N TYR A 72 26.08 7.72 -3.17
CA TYR A 72 24.64 7.94 -3.26
C TYR A 72 23.99 7.15 -4.40
N TRP A 73 24.76 6.82 -5.46
CA TRP A 73 24.32 5.85 -6.45
C TRP A 73 24.14 4.47 -5.83
N ILE A 74 25.10 4.02 -5.02
CA ILE A 74 25.04 2.71 -4.35
C ILE A 74 23.83 2.62 -3.42
N LEU A 75 23.66 3.64 -2.54
CA LEU A 75 22.53 3.69 -1.60
C LEU A 75 21.18 3.76 -2.34
N LEU A 76 21.10 4.52 -3.42
CA LEU A 76 19.92 4.58 -4.28
C LEU A 76 19.61 3.21 -4.91
N GLY A 77 20.61 2.53 -5.47
CA GLY A 77 20.45 1.20 -6.07
C GLY A 77 19.94 0.16 -5.07
N ILE A 78 20.52 0.12 -3.86
CA ILE A 78 20.06 -0.76 -2.78
C ILE A 78 18.61 -0.46 -2.42
N THR A 79 18.28 0.83 -2.23
CA THR A 79 16.91 1.24 -1.85
C THR A 79 15.90 0.88 -2.93
N LEU A 80 16.22 1.12 -4.20
CA LEU A 80 15.33 0.78 -5.32
C LEU A 80 15.17 -0.74 -5.47
N GLY A 81 16.23 -1.53 -5.23
CA GLY A 81 16.14 -2.99 -5.20
C GLY A 81 15.22 -3.51 -4.10
N ILE A 82 15.35 -2.98 -2.88
CA ILE A 82 14.42 -3.28 -1.77
C ILE A 82 12.99 -2.84 -2.14
N GLY A 83 12.83 -1.67 -2.77
CA GLY A 83 11.52 -1.19 -3.23
C GLY A 83 10.84 -2.15 -4.21
N LEU A 84 11.60 -2.77 -5.12
CA LEU A 84 11.08 -3.78 -6.06
C LEU A 84 10.60 -5.05 -5.36
N GLU A 85 11.18 -5.41 -4.21
CA GLU A 85 10.71 -6.52 -3.36
C GLU A 85 9.43 -6.14 -2.60
N VAL A 86 9.27 -4.86 -2.24
CA VAL A 86 8.11 -4.37 -1.47
C VAL A 86 6.89 -4.20 -2.37
N LYS A 87 7.04 -3.43 -3.46
CA LYS A 87 5.91 -3.12 -4.36
C LYS A 87 6.38 -2.57 -5.70
N TYR A 88 5.80 -3.06 -6.79
CA TYR A 88 6.20 -2.63 -8.14
C TYR A 88 5.84 -1.18 -8.49
N THR A 89 5.10 -0.48 -7.66
CA THR A 89 4.88 0.97 -7.79
C THR A 89 6.19 1.76 -7.84
N ILE A 90 7.25 1.27 -7.19
CA ILE A 90 8.59 1.87 -7.22
C ILE A 90 9.16 2.02 -8.64
N ILE A 91 8.67 1.23 -9.62
CA ILE A 91 9.04 1.37 -11.03
C ILE A 91 8.69 2.76 -11.55
N GLY A 92 7.55 3.33 -11.11
CA GLY A 92 7.19 4.72 -11.44
C GLY A 92 8.25 5.72 -10.97
N LEU A 93 8.80 5.52 -9.77
CA LEU A 93 9.88 6.36 -9.25
C LEU A 93 11.21 6.10 -9.98
N ILE A 94 11.52 4.86 -10.33
CA ILE A 94 12.71 4.52 -11.15
C ILE A 94 12.66 5.26 -12.49
N LEU A 95 11.50 5.25 -13.15
CA LEU A 95 11.28 6.00 -14.39
C LEU A 95 11.44 7.50 -14.18
N GLY A 96 10.90 8.03 -13.06
CA GLY A 96 11.03 9.44 -12.69
C GLY A 96 12.48 9.87 -12.44
N ILE A 97 13.23 9.09 -11.66
CA ILE A 97 14.66 9.31 -11.40
C ILE A 97 15.46 9.20 -12.71
N GLY A 98 15.19 8.17 -13.51
CA GLY A 98 15.82 7.98 -14.82
C GLY A 98 15.59 9.18 -15.74
N ALA A 99 14.35 9.68 -15.83
CA ALA A 99 14.02 10.89 -16.58
C ALA A 99 14.76 12.12 -16.03
N GLY A 100 14.80 12.29 -14.69
CA GLY A 100 15.55 13.37 -14.03
C GLY A 100 17.03 13.36 -14.37
N VAL A 101 17.65 12.17 -14.42
CA VAL A 101 19.05 12.00 -14.79
C VAL A 101 19.25 12.29 -16.29
N LEU A 102 18.43 11.74 -17.17
CA LEU A 102 18.57 11.85 -18.63
C LEU A 102 18.33 13.29 -19.12
N LEU A 103 17.34 13.99 -18.53
CA LEU A 103 16.98 15.36 -18.92
C LEU A 103 17.88 16.43 -18.29
N THR A 104 18.77 16.04 -17.36
CA THR A 104 19.71 16.97 -16.72
C THR A 104 21.13 16.73 -17.25
N PRO A 105 21.69 17.62 -18.10
CA PRO A 105 23.00 17.39 -18.73
C PRO A 105 24.12 17.02 -17.77
N SER A 106 24.18 17.68 -16.61
CA SER A 106 25.21 17.43 -15.58
C SER A 106 25.08 16.06 -14.90
N LEU A 107 23.86 15.50 -14.76
CA LEU A 107 23.63 14.15 -14.23
C LEU A 107 23.82 13.09 -15.32
N ARG A 108 23.41 13.40 -16.54
CA ARG A 108 23.62 12.51 -17.68
C ARG A 108 25.09 12.17 -17.90
N MET A 109 26.01 13.10 -17.60
CA MET A 109 27.45 12.84 -17.67
C MET A 109 27.90 11.75 -16.70
N GLU A 110 27.21 11.58 -15.56
CA GLU A 110 27.54 10.51 -14.61
C GLU A 110 27.26 9.12 -15.13
N LEU A 111 26.38 8.96 -16.12
CA LEU A 111 26.14 7.67 -16.82
C LEU A 111 27.39 7.12 -17.53
N ARG A 112 28.41 7.97 -17.76
CA ARG A 112 29.73 7.56 -18.27
C ARG A 112 30.61 6.93 -17.20
N THR A 113 30.24 7.07 -15.91
CA THR A 113 30.96 6.44 -14.79
C THR A 113 30.37 5.05 -14.50
N LYS A 114 31.08 4.24 -13.74
CA LYS A 114 30.62 2.90 -13.34
C LYS A 114 29.51 2.90 -12.29
N TYR A 115 29.33 3.97 -11.53
CA TYR A 115 28.49 3.98 -10.33
C TYR A 115 26.98 3.84 -10.59
N PRO A 116 26.39 4.50 -11.59
CA PRO A 116 24.97 4.24 -11.94
C PRO A 116 24.73 2.78 -12.35
N TRP A 117 25.67 2.17 -13.06
CA TRP A 117 25.57 0.79 -13.50
C TRP A 117 25.73 -0.21 -12.36
N ILE A 118 26.59 0.09 -11.38
CA ILE A 118 26.67 -0.67 -10.13
C ILE A 118 25.35 -0.56 -9.37
N ALA A 119 24.72 0.63 -9.32
CA ALA A 119 23.42 0.82 -8.68
C ALA A 119 22.32 -0.03 -9.36
N VAL A 120 22.28 -0.04 -10.69
CA VAL A 120 21.35 -0.91 -11.44
C VAL A 120 21.63 -2.39 -11.16
N GLY A 121 22.91 -2.80 -11.19
CA GLY A 121 23.30 -4.19 -10.88
C GLY A 121 22.89 -4.62 -9.46
N LEU A 122 23.08 -3.75 -8.47
CA LEU A 122 22.66 -4.01 -7.09
C LEU A 122 21.14 -4.10 -6.96
N ALA A 123 20.38 -3.19 -7.61
CA ALA A 123 18.94 -3.24 -7.60
C ALA A 123 18.40 -4.54 -8.21
N LEU A 124 18.97 -4.95 -9.35
CA LEU A 124 18.62 -6.21 -10.02
C LEU A 124 19.02 -7.43 -9.19
N LEU A 125 20.18 -7.40 -8.54
CA LEU A 125 20.65 -8.51 -7.68
C LEU A 125 19.71 -8.70 -6.46
N ILE A 126 19.28 -7.61 -5.83
CA ILE A 126 18.33 -7.66 -4.70
C ILE A 126 16.98 -8.18 -5.19
N TRP A 127 16.52 -7.76 -6.36
CA TRP A 127 15.23 -8.16 -6.92
C TRP A 127 15.27 -9.55 -7.59
N ALA A 128 16.44 -10.12 -7.83
CA ALA A 128 16.59 -11.37 -8.57
C ALA A 128 15.78 -12.56 -8.02
N PRO A 129 15.65 -12.78 -6.69
CA PRO A 129 14.85 -13.88 -6.15
C PRO A 129 13.38 -13.76 -6.55
N ASN A 130 12.79 -12.57 -6.39
CA ASN A 130 11.40 -12.31 -6.77
C ASN A 130 11.21 -12.47 -8.28
N LEU A 131 12.11 -11.90 -9.09
CA LEU A 131 12.04 -12.01 -10.53
C LEU A 131 12.12 -13.48 -10.99
N ALA A 132 13.01 -14.29 -10.38
CA ALA A 132 13.12 -15.71 -10.69
C ALA A 132 11.82 -16.45 -10.35
N TRP A 133 11.19 -16.13 -9.21
CA TRP A 133 9.90 -16.68 -8.84
C TRP A 133 8.80 -16.25 -9.81
N GLN A 134 8.74 -14.97 -10.22
CA GLN A 134 7.77 -14.47 -11.20
C GLN A 134 7.89 -15.24 -12.53
N VAL A 135 9.12 -15.46 -13.00
CA VAL A 135 9.39 -16.23 -14.23
C VAL A 135 8.89 -17.67 -14.08
N ALA A 136 9.24 -18.32 -12.95
CA ALA A 136 8.85 -19.72 -12.70
C ALA A 136 7.33 -19.91 -12.61
N GLN A 137 6.59 -18.88 -12.14
CA GLN A 137 5.13 -18.93 -11.97
C GLN A 137 4.33 -18.25 -13.09
N GLY A 138 4.97 -17.91 -14.22
CA GLY A 138 4.29 -17.32 -15.38
C GLY A 138 3.85 -15.87 -15.17
N TYR A 139 4.61 -15.08 -14.42
CA TYR A 139 4.39 -13.65 -14.16
C TYR A 139 3.06 -13.30 -13.49
N PRO A 140 2.75 -13.85 -12.30
CA PRO A 140 1.47 -13.61 -11.63
C PRO A 140 1.19 -12.13 -11.35
N SER A 141 2.22 -11.33 -11.04
CA SER A 141 2.03 -9.89 -10.84
C SER A 141 1.60 -9.15 -12.12
N LEU A 142 2.07 -9.59 -13.28
CA LEU A 142 1.61 -9.04 -14.56
C LEU A 142 0.15 -9.44 -14.82
N SER A 143 -0.20 -10.70 -14.55
CA SER A 143 -1.59 -11.19 -14.65
C SER A 143 -2.52 -10.40 -13.72
N TYR A 144 -2.08 -10.09 -12.48
CA TYR A 144 -2.81 -9.23 -11.57
C TYR A 144 -3.06 -7.83 -12.16
N ILE A 145 -2.02 -7.17 -12.66
CA ILE A 145 -2.12 -5.82 -13.24
C ILE A 145 -3.05 -5.80 -14.46
N THR A 146 -2.97 -6.81 -15.32
CA THR A 146 -3.82 -6.87 -16.54
C THR A 146 -5.27 -7.19 -16.24
N ASN A 147 -5.56 -7.97 -15.20
CA ASN A 147 -6.92 -8.33 -14.80
C ASN A 147 -7.59 -7.26 -13.94
N HIS A 148 -6.79 -6.43 -13.23
CA HIS A 148 -7.26 -5.35 -12.35
C HIS A 148 -7.24 -3.97 -13.03
N GLN A 149 -7.68 -3.88 -14.28
CA GLN A 149 -7.83 -2.57 -14.96
C GLN A 149 -8.93 -1.67 -14.35
N GLY A 150 -9.65 -2.14 -13.32
CA GLY A 150 -10.76 -1.44 -12.67
C GLY A 150 -10.38 -0.41 -11.60
N GLY A 151 -9.09 -0.15 -11.35
CA GLY A 151 -8.67 0.76 -10.26
C GLY A 151 -8.56 2.24 -10.63
N ALA A 152 -8.69 2.60 -11.90
CA ALA A 152 -8.63 4.00 -12.32
C ALA A 152 -10.05 4.55 -12.51
N ASN A 153 -10.58 5.22 -11.49
CA ASN A 153 -11.83 6.00 -11.58
C ASN A 153 -11.72 7.20 -12.55
N GLY A 154 -10.70 7.19 -13.41
CA GLY A 154 -10.36 8.24 -14.36
C GLY A 154 -9.40 9.30 -13.80
N PRO A 155 -8.75 10.07 -14.71
CA PRO A 155 -7.70 11.03 -14.32
C PRO A 155 -8.17 12.12 -13.36
N LEU A 156 -9.42 12.56 -13.47
CA LEU A 156 -9.96 13.60 -12.59
C LEU A 156 -10.12 13.08 -11.15
N VAL A 157 -10.67 11.89 -10.98
CA VAL A 157 -10.83 11.27 -9.64
C VAL A 157 -9.47 11.01 -9.03
N TYR A 158 -8.51 10.50 -9.81
CA TYR A 158 -7.13 10.34 -9.36
C TYR A 158 -6.55 11.65 -8.80
N LEU A 159 -6.70 12.77 -9.51
CA LEU A 159 -6.17 14.07 -9.06
C LEU A 159 -6.88 14.60 -7.82
N ILE A 160 -8.19 14.39 -7.70
CA ILE A 160 -8.96 14.78 -6.50
C ILE A 160 -8.47 13.96 -5.29
N GLU A 161 -8.42 12.65 -5.39
CA GLU A 161 -7.94 11.77 -4.32
C GLU A 161 -6.48 12.07 -3.94
N PHE A 162 -5.60 12.24 -4.94
CA PHE A 162 -4.22 12.63 -4.71
C PHE A 162 -4.10 13.96 -3.97
N GLY A 163 -4.99 14.92 -4.27
CA GLY A 163 -5.10 16.19 -3.57
C GLY A 163 -5.55 16.03 -2.11
N VAL A 164 -6.54 15.16 -1.86
CA VAL A 164 -7.10 14.93 -0.51
C VAL A 164 -6.04 14.39 0.47
N TYR A 165 -5.07 13.62 0.01
CA TYR A 165 -4.00 13.08 0.87
C TYR A 165 -3.15 14.14 1.58
N PHE A 166 -3.20 15.40 1.11
CA PHE A 166 -2.45 16.54 1.65
C PHE A 166 -3.23 17.85 1.44
N SER A 167 -4.52 17.86 1.71
CA SER A 167 -5.50 18.84 1.23
C SER A 167 -5.20 20.29 1.63
N PHE A 168 -5.12 20.61 2.91
CA PHE A 168 -4.81 21.98 3.35
C PHE A 168 -3.34 22.37 3.05
N LEU A 169 -2.50 21.37 2.77
CA LEU A 169 -1.10 21.54 2.42
C LEU A 169 -0.83 21.60 0.90
N ILE A 170 -1.89 21.56 0.06
CA ILE A 170 -1.79 21.71 -1.40
C ILE A 170 -0.98 22.97 -1.81
N PRO A 171 -1.24 24.17 -1.25
CA PRO A 171 -0.45 25.35 -1.63
C PRO A 171 1.04 25.19 -1.30
N LEU A 172 1.38 24.49 -0.24
CA LEU A 172 2.77 24.25 0.17
C LEU A 172 3.51 23.34 -0.83
N TRP A 173 2.97 22.16 -1.12
CA TRP A 173 3.65 21.23 -2.02
C TRP A 173 3.63 21.69 -3.48
N LEU A 174 2.57 22.38 -3.95
CA LEU A 174 2.57 23.01 -5.28
C LEU A 174 3.64 24.10 -5.39
N THR A 175 3.77 24.96 -4.37
CA THR A 175 4.87 25.95 -4.29
C THR A 175 6.22 25.28 -4.37
N GLY A 176 6.38 24.14 -3.70
CA GLY A 176 7.59 23.33 -3.76
C GLY A 176 7.87 22.78 -5.15
N MET A 177 6.86 22.22 -5.82
CA MET A 177 6.99 21.74 -7.20
C MET A 177 7.42 22.85 -8.14
N VAL A 178 6.76 24.01 -8.10
CA VAL A 178 7.15 25.19 -8.89
C VAL A 178 8.59 25.63 -8.59
N SER A 179 8.96 25.65 -7.29
CA SER A 179 10.32 26.00 -6.87
C SER A 179 11.37 25.02 -7.41
N MET A 180 11.07 23.71 -7.42
CA MET A 180 11.98 22.69 -7.99
C MET A 180 12.20 22.92 -9.49
N PHE A 181 11.13 23.18 -10.26
CA PHE A 181 11.27 23.42 -11.70
C PHE A 181 11.97 24.73 -12.06
N ARG A 182 11.84 25.74 -11.20
CA ARG A 182 12.58 27.02 -11.36
C ARG A 182 14.05 26.91 -10.98
N SER A 183 14.41 25.94 -10.16
CA SER A 183 15.80 25.71 -9.75
C SER A 183 16.49 24.74 -10.72
N THR A 184 17.60 25.14 -11.33
CA THR A 184 18.40 24.25 -12.18
C THR A 184 18.92 23.02 -11.41
N PHE A 185 19.20 23.19 -10.11
CA PHE A 185 19.69 22.10 -9.25
C PHE A 185 18.59 21.14 -8.83
N LEU A 186 17.38 21.62 -8.51
CA LEU A 186 16.30 20.80 -8.00
C LEU A 186 15.37 20.28 -9.10
N ARG A 187 15.50 20.77 -10.33
CA ARG A 187 14.70 20.32 -11.47
C ARG A 187 14.70 18.79 -11.67
N PRO A 188 15.84 18.07 -11.53
CA PRO A 188 15.84 16.61 -11.61
C PRO A 188 14.92 15.95 -10.57
N ILE A 189 14.84 16.52 -9.36
CA ILE A 189 13.95 16.03 -8.29
C ILE A 189 12.48 16.32 -8.67
N GLY A 190 12.18 17.51 -9.18
CA GLY A 190 10.85 17.85 -9.67
C GLY A 190 10.38 16.90 -10.79
N ILE A 191 11.26 16.56 -11.73
CA ILE A 191 11.00 15.56 -12.78
C ILE A 191 10.73 14.18 -12.15
N ALA A 192 11.57 13.75 -11.21
CA ALA A 192 11.40 12.49 -10.51
C ALA A 192 10.07 12.39 -9.73
N CYS A 193 9.52 13.51 -9.28
CA CYS A 193 8.23 13.57 -8.62
C CYS A 193 7.04 13.58 -9.60
N VAL A 194 7.15 14.29 -10.73
CA VAL A 194 6.03 14.45 -11.68
C VAL A 194 5.83 13.21 -12.55
N VAL A 195 6.91 12.55 -12.98
CA VAL A 195 6.81 11.39 -13.87
C VAL A 195 5.95 10.26 -13.28
N PRO A 196 6.13 9.83 -12.02
CA PRO A 196 5.24 8.82 -11.43
C PRO A 196 3.78 9.25 -11.38
N VAL A 197 3.51 10.51 -11.06
CA VAL A 197 2.13 11.04 -11.05
C VAL A 197 1.50 10.91 -12.44
N LEU A 198 2.24 11.26 -13.51
CA LEU A 198 1.77 11.11 -14.88
C LEU A 198 1.58 9.66 -15.30
N VAL A 199 2.48 8.76 -14.87
CA VAL A 199 2.36 7.32 -15.16
C VAL A 199 1.11 6.76 -14.49
N PHE A 200 0.91 7.02 -13.21
CA PHE A 200 -0.20 6.43 -12.47
C PHE A 200 -1.55 7.14 -12.70
N LEU A 201 -1.55 8.32 -13.28
CA LEU A 201 -2.76 9.04 -13.66
C LEU A 201 -3.68 8.22 -14.58
N PHE A 202 -3.11 7.31 -15.38
CA PHE A 202 -3.83 6.52 -16.37
C PHE A 202 -3.94 5.02 -16.02
N VAL A 203 -3.04 4.51 -15.16
CA VAL A 203 -2.91 3.06 -14.94
C VAL A 203 -2.86 2.66 -13.46
N GLY A 204 -3.00 3.60 -12.54
CA GLY A 204 -2.77 3.33 -11.13
C GLY A 204 -3.79 3.94 -10.17
N LYS A 205 -3.62 3.60 -8.91
CA LYS A 205 -4.36 4.22 -7.81
C LYS A 205 -3.66 5.53 -7.40
N SER A 206 -4.43 6.50 -6.96
CA SER A 206 -3.99 7.85 -6.60
C SER A 206 -2.85 7.89 -5.58
N TYR A 207 -2.85 6.97 -4.62
CA TYR A 207 -1.83 6.94 -3.56
C TYR A 207 -0.45 6.41 -4.00
N TYR A 208 -0.31 5.83 -5.20
CA TYR A 208 0.96 5.25 -5.65
C TYR A 208 2.09 6.27 -5.72
N ALA A 209 1.80 7.50 -6.12
CA ALA A 209 2.80 8.56 -6.21
C ALA A 209 2.89 9.46 -4.96
N ALA A 210 2.09 9.22 -3.92
CA ALA A 210 1.98 10.09 -2.75
C ALA A 210 3.31 10.25 -1.97
N GLY A 211 4.21 9.26 -2.04
CA GLY A 211 5.56 9.34 -1.46
C GLY A 211 6.45 10.47 -2.03
N THR A 212 6.03 11.13 -3.11
CA THR A 212 6.74 12.30 -3.69
C THR A 212 6.39 13.62 -3.00
N ILE A 213 5.25 13.71 -2.30
CA ILE A 213 4.76 14.96 -1.72
C ILE A 213 5.65 15.50 -0.59
N PRO A 214 6.18 14.68 0.36
CA PRO A 214 7.00 15.20 1.45
C PRO A 214 8.24 15.99 0.99
N ILE A 215 8.92 15.57 -0.07
CA ILE A 215 10.06 16.31 -0.61
C ILE A 215 9.61 17.60 -1.32
N ALA A 216 8.42 17.59 -1.94
CA ALA A 216 7.82 18.80 -2.51
C ALA A 216 7.46 19.81 -1.40
N MET A 217 6.86 19.36 -0.29
CA MET A 217 6.61 20.22 0.88
C MET A 217 7.90 20.82 1.44
N ALA A 218 8.98 20.03 1.54
CA ALA A 218 10.28 20.52 1.98
C ALA A 218 10.82 21.63 1.06
N ALA A 219 10.70 21.49 -0.25
CA ALA A 219 11.07 22.53 -1.20
C ALA A 219 10.16 23.78 -1.10
N GLY A 220 8.86 23.59 -0.79
CA GLY A 220 7.92 24.68 -0.53
C GLY A 220 8.30 25.50 0.71
N LEU A 221 8.62 24.83 1.82
CA LEU A 221 9.13 25.49 3.03
C LEU A 221 10.40 26.29 2.75
N LEU A 222 11.29 25.73 1.95
CA LEU A 222 12.52 26.47 1.56
C LEU A 222 12.19 27.67 0.66
N ALA A 223 11.19 27.57 -0.23
CA ALA A 223 10.76 28.70 -1.03
C ALA A 223 10.14 29.82 -0.17
N ILE A 224 9.36 29.46 0.84
CA ILE A 224 8.81 30.42 1.83
C ILE A 224 9.94 31.13 2.58
N SER A 225 10.98 30.42 3.00
CA SER A 225 12.10 31.01 3.75
C SER A 225 12.88 32.07 2.97
N ARG A 226 12.80 32.06 1.65
CA ARG A 226 13.45 33.02 0.73
C ARG A 226 12.62 34.27 0.48
N VAL A 227 11.43 34.37 1.07
CA VAL A 227 10.60 35.58 0.96
C VAL A 227 11.25 36.71 1.75
N GLU A 228 11.65 37.80 1.06
CA GLU A 228 12.40 38.92 1.65
C GLU A 228 11.61 39.68 2.71
N ARG A 229 10.30 39.89 2.45
CA ARG A 229 9.42 40.59 3.40
C ARG A 229 9.18 39.75 4.64
N ARG A 230 9.87 40.07 5.75
CA ARG A 230 9.81 39.30 7.00
C ARG A 230 8.37 39.03 7.47
N ARG A 231 7.49 40.04 7.45
CA ARG A 231 6.08 39.89 7.87
C ARG A 231 5.34 38.87 7.02
N LEU A 232 5.54 38.91 5.69
CA LEU A 232 4.92 37.94 4.78
C LEU A 232 5.48 36.53 5.01
N ARG A 233 6.78 36.39 5.15
CA ARG A 233 7.42 35.11 5.44
C ARG A 233 6.87 34.48 6.72
N VAL A 234 6.87 35.23 7.83
CA VAL A 234 6.34 34.76 9.12
C VAL A 234 4.83 34.42 8.98
N GLY A 235 4.06 35.23 8.26
CA GLY A 235 2.65 34.92 7.98
C GLY A 235 2.47 33.62 7.23
N LEU A 236 3.31 33.32 6.24
CA LEU A 236 3.29 32.05 5.47
C LEU A 236 3.72 30.86 6.34
N GLU A 237 4.74 31.00 7.19
CA GLU A 237 5.17 29.97 8.15
C GLU A 237 4.05 29.64 9.15
N ILE A 238 3.35 30.66 9.66
CA ILE A 238 2.17 30.48 10.52
C ILE A 238 1.04 29.82 9.73
N ALA A 239 0.80 30.21 8.47
CA ALA A 239 -0.23 29.60 7.64
C ALA A 239 0.02 28.10 7.41
N VAL A 240 1.29 27.68 7.22
CA VAL A 240 1.65 26.26 7.15
C VAL A 240 1.36 25.54 8.46
N ALA A 241 1.71 26.12 9.60
CA ALA A 241 1.41 25.54 10.91
C ALA A 241 -0.10 25.39 11.12
N VAL A 242 -0.89 26.44 10.81
CA VAL A 242 -2.35 26.42 10.93
C VAL A 242 -2.94 25.38 9.95
N ALA A 243 -2.50 25.36 8.70
CA ALA A 243 -2.95 24.36 7.72
C ALA A 243 -2.67 22.94 8.20
N SER A 244 -1.49 22.68 8.78
CA SER A 244 -1.17 21.36 9.35
C SER A 244 -2.08 20.99 10.53
N VAL A 245 -2.39 21.94 11.42
CA VAL A 245 -3.31 21.68 12.54
C VAL A 245 -4.73 21.40 12.03
N LEU A 246 -5.19 22.17 11.03
CA LEU A 246 -6.50 21.95 10.41
C LEU A 246 -6.56 20.61 9.68
N GLU A 247 -5.51 20.25 8.95
CA GLU A 247 -5.37 18.95 8.29
C GLU A 247 -5.52 17.81 9.31
N PHE A 248 -4.72 17.86 10.39
CA PHE A 248 -4.78 16.88 11.47
C PHE A 248 -6.17 16.82 12.11
N ALA A 249 -6.74 17.96 12.50
CA ALA A 249 -8.04 18.01 13.16
C ALA A 249 -9.18 17.48 12.28
N THR A 250 -9.11 17.72 10.97
CA THR A 250 -10.13 17.27 10.02
C THR A 250 -10.05 15.78 9.74
N PHE A 251 -8.84 15.25 9.55
CA PHE A 251 -8.69 13.88 9.04
C PHE A 251 -8.32 12.85 10.11
N PHE A 252 -7.85 13.25 11.29
CA PHE A 252 -7.38 12.31 12.31
C PHE A 252 -8.37 11.19 12.60
N PHE A 253 -9.62 11.54 12.92
CA PHE A 253 -10.67 10.56 13.21
C PHE A 253 -11.16 9.78 11.98
N LEU A 254 -10.87 10.26 10.77
CA LEU A 254 -11.23 9.59 9.52
C LEU A 254 -10.19 8.56 9.08
N VAL A 255 -8.94 8.67 9.58
CA VAL A 255 -7.85 7.82 9.10
C VAL A 255 -7.11 7.06 10.21
N VAL A 256 -7.29 7.44 11.49
CA VAL A 256 -6.68 6.75 12.64
C VAL A 256 -7.75 6.00 13.44
N PRO A 257 -7.59 4.71 13.77
CA PRO A 257 -8.62 3.88 14.38
C PRO A 257 -8.74 4.13 15.90
N VAL A 258 -9.08 5.35 16.27
CA VAL A 258 -9.35 5.74 17.66
C VAL A 258 -10.83 5.64 18.04
N THR A 259 -11.70 5.50 17.04
CA THR A 259 -13.14 5.32 17.24
C THR A 259 -13.39 3.88 17.72
N PRO A 260 -14.10 3.68 18.86
CA PRO A 260 -14.44 2.35 19.33
C PRO A 260 -15.25 1.57 18.29
N PRO A 261 -15.06 0.23 18.17
CA PRO A 261 -15.72 -0.59 17.13
C PRO A 261 -17.24 -0.45 17.10
N ASP A 262 -17.89 -0.31 18.25
CA ASP A 262 -19.34 -0.11 18.39
C ASP A 262 -19.85 1.24 17.86
N ARG A 263 -18.96 2.16 17.55
CA ARG A 263 -19.28 3.48 17.01
C ARG A 263 -18.98 3.61 15.52
N ILE A 264 -18.21 2.72 14.94
CA ILE A 264 -17.75 2.82 13.53
C ILE A 264 -18.94 2.90 12.58
N HIS A 265 -19.90 1.99 12.68
CA HIS A 265 -21.10 2.00 11.82
C HIS A 265 -22.01 3.22 12.12
N VAL A 266 -22.22 3.56 13.38
CA VAL A 266 -23.05 4.70 13.77
C VAL A 266 -22.50 6.04 13.25
N THR A 267 -21.17 6.16 13.17
CA THR A 267 -20.50 7.35 12.64
C THR A 267 -20.25 7.28 11.13
N GLN A 268 -20.69 6.22 10.45
CA GLN A 268 -20.51 5.96 9.02
C GLN A 268 -19.02 5.86 8.59
N LEU A 269 -18.13 5.60 9.52
CA LEU A 269 -16.69 5.45 9.22
C LEU A 269 -16.41 4.20 8.38
N ASP A 270 -17.20 3.15 8.52
CA ASP A 270 -17.18 1.95 7.70
C ASP A 270 -17.54 2.19 6.22
N THR A 271 -18.24 3.29 5.94
CA THR A 271 -18.58 3.70 4.56
C THR A 271 -17.54 4.66 3.99
N ILE A 272 -16.92 5.49 4.85
CA ILE A 272 -15.94 6.50 4.45
C ILE A 272 -14.55 5.88 4.27
N ASN A 273 -14.20 4.90 5.10
CA ASN A 273 -12.88 4.27 5.13
C ASN A 273 -13.03 2.75 5.27
N GLU A 274 -12.96 2.05 4.14
CA GLU A 274 -13.04 0.60 4.06
C GLU A 274 -12.04 -0.11 4.99
N VAL A 275 -10.83 0.47 5.20
CA VAL A 275 -9.81 -0.11 6.08
C VAL A 275 -10.29 -0.20 7.52
N PHE A 276 -11.17 0.71 7.98
CA PHE A 276 -11.78 0.61 9.30
C PHE A 276 -12.80 -0.52 9.36
N ALA A 277 -13.65 -0.62 8.35
CA ALA A 277 -14.60 -1.71 8.24
C ALA A 277 -13.89 -3.07 8.28
N ASP A 278 -12.86 -3.24 7.45
CA ASP A 278 -12.11 -4.49 7.31
C ASP A 278 -11.17 -4.78 8.49
N SER A 279 -11.01 -3.87 9.43
CA SER A 279 -10.20 -4.11 10.65
C SER A 279 -11.00 -4.72 11.80
N VAL A 280 -12.33 -4.83 11.69
CA VAL A 280 -13.23 -5.27 12.77
C VAL A 280 -13.73 -6.69 12.53
N GLY A 281 -13.83 -7.47 13.61
CA GLY A 281 -14.56 -8.74 13.62
C GLY A 281 -13.78 -9.99 13.24
N TRP A 282 -12.49 -9.93 12.91
CA TRP A 282 -11.72 -11.10 12.49
C TRP A 282 -11.73 -12.25 13.49
N LYS A 283 -11.70 -11.95 14.80
CA LYS A 283 -11.81 -12.98 15.85
C LYS A 283 -13.20 -13.62 15.85
N ASP A 284 -14.23 -12.83 15.64
CA ASP A 284 -15.61 -13.32 15.62
C ASP A 284 -15.87 -14.17 14.37
N ILE A 285 -15.33 -13.75 13.22
CA ILE A 285 -15.35 -14.52 11.96
C ILE A 285 -14.62 -15.86 12.15
N ALA A 286 -13.43 -15.86 12.71
CA ALA A 286 -12.68 -17.09 12.99
C ALA A 286 -13.45 -18.02 13.94
N ASN A 287 -14.11 -17.48 14.96
CA ASN A 287 -14.94 -18.27 15.87
C ASN A 287 -16.17 -18.86 15.17
N GLN A 288 -16.87 -18.08 14.34
CA GLN A 288 -18.03 -18.57 13.58
C GLN A 288 -17.65 -19.70 12.66
N VAL A 289 -16.58 -19.53 11.86
CA VAL A 289 -16.11 -20.59 10.93
C VAL A 289 -15.63 -21.83 11.70
N SER A 290 -14.93 -21.65 12.82
CA SER A 290 -14.48 -22.74 13.69
C SER A 290 -15.66 -23.52 14.28
N THR A 291 -16.73 -22.82 14.68
CA THR A 291 -17.94 -23.44 15.22
C THR A 291 -18.67 -24.24 14.14
N ILE A 292 -18.84 -23.66 12.95
CA ILE A 292 -19.48 -24.35 11.81
C ILE A 292 -18.74 -25.65 11.48
N TYR A 293 -17.40 -25.63 11.46
CA TYR A 293 -16.61 -26.84 11.25
C TYR A 293 -16.75 -27.82 12.43
N GLY A 294 -16.73 -27.34 13.67
CA GLY A 294 -16.83 -28.14 14.89
C GLY A 294 -18.17 -28.86 15.03
N ASP A 295 -19.24 -28.27 14.56
CA ASP A 295 -20.61 -28.81 14.61
C ASP A 295 -20.87 -29.89 13.54
N LEU A 296 -19.94 -30.10 12.60
CA LEU A 296 -20.04 -31.19 11.64
C LEU A 296 -19.96 -32.57 12.35
N PRO A 297 -20.72 -33.58 11.90
CA PRO A 297 -20.57 -34.94 12.36
C PRO A 297 -19.12 -35.41 12.31
N ALA A 298 -18.66 -36.18 13.29
CA ALA A 298 -17.27 -36.63 13.36
C ALA A 298 -16.80 -37.38 12.10
N SER A 299 -17.72 -38.13 11.47
CA SER A 299 -17.48 -38.85 10.20
C SER A 299 -17.25 -37.91 9.01
N GLU A 300 -17.88 -36.73 8.98
CA GLU A 300 -17.71 -35.76 7.91
C GLU A 300 -16.53 -34.84 8.20
N ARG A 301 -16.36 -34.40 9.45
CA ARG A 301 -15.32 -33.49 9.90
C ARG A 301 -13.91 -33.98 9.55
N SER A 302 -13.63 -35.27 9.72
CA SER A 302 -12.33 -35.87 9.40
C SER A 302 -11.96 -35.81 7.91
N HIS A 303 -12.95 -35.58 7.03
CA HIS A 303 -12.80 -35.50 5.57
C HIS A 303 -13.13 -34.13 5.01
N THR A 304 -13.26 -33.10 5.87
CA THR A 304 -13.64 -31.74 5.49
C THR A 304 -12.45 -30.79 5.61
N ILE A 305 -12.28 -29.93 4.62
CA ILE A 305 -11.36 -28.79 4.62
C ILE A 305 -12.14 -27.47 4.63
N ILE A 306 -11.46 -26.37 4.91
CA ILE A 306 -12.04 -25.03 4.78
C ILE A 306 -11.42 -24.36 3.56
N ILE A 307 -12.25 -23.84 2.66
CA ILE A 307 -11.85 -23.07 1.48
C ILE A 307 -12.50 -21.70 1.58
N SER A 308 -11.71 -20.63 1.62
CA SER A 308 -12.22 -19.24 1.63
C SER A 308 -11.89 -18.54 0.32
N ALA A 309 -12.84 -17.76 -0.21
CA ALA A 309 -12.64 -16.98 -1.42
C ALA A 309 -11.48 -15.99 -1.28
N TYR A 310 -11.30 -15.43 -0.09
CA TYR A 310 -10.25 -14.44 0.23
C TYR A 310 -9.29 -14.95 1.30
N TYR A 311 -8.04 -14.47 1.28
CA TYR A 311 -6.97 -14.84 2.22
C TYR A 311 -7.21 -14.35 3.66
N GLY A 312 -8.14 -13.40 3.89
CA GLY A 312 -8.41 -12.84 5.21
C GLY A 312 -8.90 -13.88 6.21
N VAL A 313 -9.83 -14.75 5.79
CA VAL A 313 -10.39 -15.80 6.67
C VAL A 313 -9.33 -16.84 7.06
N PRO A 314 -8.53 -17.41 6.15
CA PRO A 314 -7.40 -18.24 6.53
C PRO A 314 -6.46 -17.57 7.52
N GLY A 315 -6.06 -16.32 7.26
CA GLY A 315 -5.21 -15.56 8.18
C GLY A 315 -5.84 -15.36 9.56
N ALA A 316 -7.16 -15.11 9.61
CA ALA A 316 -7.88 -15.02 10.89
C ALA A 316 -7.92 -16.35 11.65
N LEU A 317 -8.11 -17.46 10.95
CA LEU A 317 -8.10 -18.81 11.54
C LEU A 317 -6.70 -19.20 12.03
N ASP A 318 -5.65 -18.80 11.35
CA ASP A 318 -4.26 -19.01 11.77
C ASP A 318 -3.93 -18.26 13.07
N VAL A 319 -4.47 -17.04 13.24
CA VAL A 319 -4.18 -16.18 14.39
C VAL A 319 -5.09 -16.47 15.59
N TYR A 320 -6.38 -16.72 15.36
CA TYR A 320 -7.40 -16.82 16.41
C TYR A 320 -7.98 -18.22 16.57
N GLY A 321 -7.80 -19.08 15.58
CA GLY A 321 -8.28 -20.47 15.63
C GLY A 321 -7.42 -21.38 16.50
N ASN A 322 -7.97 -22.56 16.81
CA ASN A 322 -7.19 -23.61 17.46
C ASN A 322 -6.60 -24.54 16.40
N PRO A 323 -5.28 -24.51 16.14
CA PRO A 323 -4.67 -25.29 15.08
C PRO A 323 -4.82 -26.82 15.26
N ASN A 324 -5.08 -27.29 16.49
CA ASN A 324 -5.30 -28.71 16.78
C ASN A 324 -6.76 -29.16 16.54
N ALA A 325 -7.67 -28.20 16.38
CA ALA A 325 -9.10 -28.47 16.18
C ALA A 325 -9.58 -28.14 14.76
N LEU A 326 -8.81 -27.37 14.00
CA LEU A 326 -9.14 -26.97 12.65
C LEU A 326 -8.54 -27.93 11.61
N PRO A 327 -9.20 -28.09 10.45
CA PRO A 327 -8.66 -28.83 9.32
C PRO A 327 -7.64 -28.00 8.55
N VAL A 328 -7.20 -28.50 7.41
CA VAL A 328 -6.48 -27.70 6.42
C VAL A 328 -7.37 -26.54 5.94
N VAL A 329 -6.86 -25.34 6.01
CA VAL A 329 -7.50 -24.11 5.55
C VAL A 329 -6.73 -23.58 4.35
N ILE A 330 -7.43 -23.29 3.24
CA ILE A 330 -6.82 -22.83 1.99
C ILE A 330 -7.63 -21.69 1.36
N SER A 331 -6.94 -20.86 0.57
CA SER A 331 -7.59 -19.84 -0.26
C SER A 331 -7.02 -19.85 -1.68
N PRO A 332 -7.85 -19.72 -2.72
CA PRO A 332 -7.38 -19.54 -4.09
C PRO A 332 -7.02 -18.09 -4.42
N HIS A 333 -7.00 -17.20 -3.42
CA HIS A 333 -6.82 -15.77 -3.60
C HIS A 333 -5.34 -15.40 -3.71
N LEU A 334 -4.98 -14.66 -4.74
CA LEU A 334 -3.64 -14.12 -4.98
C LEU A 334 -2.52 -15.17 -4.85
N SER A 335 -1.53 -14.90 -4.00
CA SER A 335 -0.39 -15.80 -3.77
C SER A 335 -0.73 -17.07 -3.01
N ASP A 336 -1.82 -17.08 -2.23
CA ASP A 336 -2.24 -18.27 -1.46
C ASP A 336 -2.60 -19.43 -2.37
N TRP A 337 -3.03 -19.13 -3.61
CA TRP A 337 -3.30 -20.16 -4.61
C TRP A 337 -2.09 -21.10 -4.85
N TYR A 338 -0.85 -20.63 -4.68
CA TYR A 338 0.36 -21.44 -4.87
C TYR A 338 0.67 -22.37 -3.70
N TRP A 339 -0.06 -22.24 -2.58
CA TRP A 339 0.19 -22.99 -1.35
C TRP A 339 -0.74 -24.20 -1.16
N LEU A 340 -1.39 -24.67 -2.23
CA LEU A 340 -2.21 -25.87 -2.17
C LEU A 340 -1.38 -27.07 -1.71
N PRO A 341 -1.73 -27.73 -0.57
CA PRO A 341 -1.04 -28.94 -0.15
C PRO A 341 -1.19 -30.07 -1.15
N SER A 342 -0.11 -30.80 -1.43
CA SER A 342 -0.10 -31.90 -2.42
C SER A 342 -0.90 -33.14 -2.00
N ASN A 343 -1.18 -33.32 -0.70
CA ASN A 343 -1.74 -34.56 -0.13
C ASN A 343 -3.15 -34.34 0.43
N LEU A 344 -3.98 -33.54 -0.23
CA LEU A 344 -5.38 -33.35 0.19
C LEU A 344 -6.25 -34.53 -0.20
N THR A 345 -6.82 -35.20 0.80
CA THR A 345 -7.74 -36.34 0.65
C THR A 345 -9.18 -35.97 1.01
N ALA A 346 -9.47 -34.69 1.19
CA ALA A 346 -10.79 -34.22 1.59
C ALA A 346 -11.85 -34.51 0.52
N THR A 347 -13.01 -34.98 0.99
CA THR A 347 -14.21 -35.21 0.17
C THR A 347 -15.28 -34.15 0.39
N ASN A 348 -15.12 -33.34 1.44
CA ASN A 348 -16.04 -32.26 1.79
C ASN A 348 -15.27 -30.94 1.98
N ALA A 349 -15.97 -29.83 1.82
CA ALA A 349 -15.45 -28.51 2.11
C ALA A 349 -16.49 -27.61 2.79
N VAL A 350 -16.03 -26.81 3.77
CA VAL A 350 -16.73 -25.60 4.21
C VAL A 350 -16.22 -24.46 3.35
N MET A 351 -17.08 -23.94 2.49
CA MET A 351 -16.78 -22.89 1.52
C MET A 351 -17.20 -21.55 2.09
N VAL A 352 -16.23 -20.71 2.43
CA VAL A 352 -16.48 -19.38 3.00
C VAL A 352 -16.45 -18.35 1.89
N ASP A 353 -17.44 -17.47 1.89
CA ASP A 353 -17.71 -16.48 0.85
C ASP A 353 -17.95 -17.10 -0.55
N TYR A 354 -18.71 -18.20 -0.53
CA TYR A 354 -19.24 -18.84 -1.73
C TYR A 354 -20.71 -19.22 -1.52
N THR A 355 -21.56 -18.79 -2.43
CA THR A 355 -22.95 -19.24 -2.48
C THR A 355 -23.06 -20.68 -3.03
N PRO A 356 -24.12 -21.40 -2.70
CA PRO A 356 -24.36 -22.73 -3.30
C PRO A 356 -24.36 -22.75 -4.84
N ALA A 357 -24.88 -21.69 -5.47
CA ALA A 357 -24.92 -21.57 -6.92
C ALA A 357 -23.51 -21.45 -7.54
N GLU A 358 -22.62 -20.68 -6.93
CA GLU A 358 -21.24 -20.48 -7.40
C GLU A 358 -20.41 -21.76 -7.35
N VAL A 359 -20.68 -22.65 -6.40
CA VAL A 359 -19.92 -23.90 -6.23
C VAL A 359 -20.62 -25.14 -6.77
N ALA A 360 -21.84 -25.03 -7.33
CA ALA A 360 -22.62 -26.15 -7.84
C ALA A 360 -21.92 -26.99 -8.93
N TRP A 361 -20.97 -26.38 -9.65
CA TRP A 361 -20.16 -27.08 -10.67
C TRP A 361 -19.16 -28.07 -10.07
N MET A 362 -18.69 -27.85 -8.85
CA MET A 362 -17.72 -28.72 -8.16
C MET A 362 -18.30 -29.49 -6.98
N CYS A 363 -19.52 -29.15 -6.55
CA CYS A 363 -20.21 -29.77 -5.40
C CYS A 363 -21.39 -30.60 -5.86
N THR A 364 -21.62 -31.74 -5.20
CA THR A 364 -22.78 -32.64 -5.49
C THR A 364 -24.06 -32.03 -4.94
N SER A 365 -24.07 -31.57 -3.70
CA SER A 365 -25.25 -31.01 -3.02
C SER A 365 -24.78 -29.83 -2.14
N PRO A 366 -24.50 -28.67 -2.74
CA PRO A 366 -24.08 -27.52 -1.96
C PRO A 366 -25.26 -26.99 -1.15
N THR A 367 -25.02 -26.79 0.16
CA THR A 367 -26.04 -26.30 1.10
C THR A 367 -25.54 -25.05 1.80
N LEU A 368 -26.31 -23.96 1.74
CA LEU A 368 -26.03 -22.75 2.54
C LEU A 368 -26.23 -23.09 4.01
N VAL A 369 -25.16 -22.92 4.78
CA VAL A 369 -25.18 -23.14 6.24
C VAL A 369 -25.64 -21.87 6.95
N THR A 370 -25.01 -20.73 6.65
CA THR A 370 -25.32 -19.43 7.24
C THR A 370 -24.64 -18.31 6.45
N HIS A 371 -24.82 -17.07 6.94
CA HIS A 371 -24.03 -15.93 6.53
C HIS A 371 -23.19 -15.45 7.73
N LEU A 372 -21.94 -15.07 7.49
CA LEU A 372 -21.08 -14.51 8.52
C LEU A 372 -21.59 -13.14 8.98
N THR A 373 -21.37 -12.83 10.24
CA THR A 373 -21.75 -11.55 10.82
C THR A 373 -20.53 -10.88 11.45
N VAL A 374 -20.38 -9.60 11.16
CA VAL A 374 -19.37 -8.74 11.80
C VAL A 374 -20.03 -8.03 12.99
N PRO A 375 -19.38 -7.96 14.17
CA PRO A 375 -19.92 -7.24 15.31
C PRO A 375 -20.30 -5.79 14.99
N TYR A 376 -21.36 -5.30 15.67
CA TYR A 376 -21.83 -3.92 15.56
C TYR A 376 -22.32 -3.50 14.17
N ASP A 377 -22.71 -4.45 13.32
CA ASP A 377 -23.18 -4.22 11.94
C ASP A 377 -22.18 -3.42 11.06
N VAL A 378 -20.90 -3.49 11.39
CA VAL A 378 -19.84 -2.85 10.60
C VAL A 378 -19.80 -3.50 9.22
N LYS A 379 -19.79 -2.68 8.17
CA LYS A 379 -19.81 -3.10 6.76
C LYS A 379 -18.42 -3.52 6.26
N GLY A 380 -17.78 -4.45 6.97
CA GLY A 380 -16.52 -5.06 6.53
C GLY A 380 -16.74 -6.07 5.40
N LEU A 381 -15.65 -6.47 4.77
CA LEU A 381 -15.63 -7.39 3.62
C LEU A 381 -16.40 -8.68 3.88
N GLU A 382 -16.31 -9.24 5.09
CA GLU A 382 -16.94 -10.51 5.47
C GLU A 382 -18.37 -10.35 6.01
N GLN A 383 -18.92 -9.13 6.09
CA GLN A 383 -20.28 -8.91 6.56
C GLN A 383 -21.30 -9.47 5.57
N GLY A 384 -22.04 -10.49 5.98
CA GLY A 384 -23.01 -11.17 5.14
C GLY A 384 -22.41 -12.21 4.19
N ALA A 385 -21.11 -12.52 4.31
CA ALA A 385 -20.45 -13.53 3.48
C ALA A 385 -21.11 -14.90 3.66
N PRO A 386 -21.53 -15.60 2.59
CA PRO A 386 -22.19 -16.90 2.68
C PRO A 386 -21.19 -17.99 3.09
N VAL A 387 -21.64 -18.93 3.91
CA VAL A 387 -20.89 -20.15 4.22
C VAL A 387 -21.68 -21.35 3.69
N THR A 388 -21.08 -22.06 2.76
CA THR A 388 -21.70 -23.22 2.09
C THR A 388 -20.97 -24.50 2.46
N PHE A 389 -21.69 -25.52 2.89
CA PHE A 389 -21.16 -26.89 2.99
C PHE A 389 -21.24 -27.57 1.63
N CYS A 390 -20.17 -28.21 1.23
CA CYS A 390 -19.99 -28.78 -0.09
C CYS A 390 -19.43 -30.20 -0.01
N GLN A 391 -20.16 -31.17 -0.57
CA GLN A 391 -19.62 -32.48 -0.89
C GLN A 391 -18.94 -32.42 -2.26
N LEU A 392 -17.62 -32.59 -2.30
CA LEU A 392 -16.82 -32.46 -3.51
C LEU A 392 -17.07 -33.58 -4.51
N LYS A 393 -17.21 -33.28 -5.79
CA LYS A 393 -17.35 -34.22 -6.88
C LYS A 393 -16.06 -34.94 -7.25
N ALA A 394 -14.92 -34.33 -6.96
CA ALA A 394 -13.58 -34.81 -7.23
C ALA A 394 -12.58 -34.18 -6.25
N PRO A 395 -11.31 -34.60 -6.20
CA PRO A 395 -10.28 -33.96 -5.42
C PRO A 395 -10.14 -32.46 -5.75
N VAL A 396 -9.87 -31.62 -4.73
CA VAL A 396 -9.75 -30.16 -4.88
C VAL A 396 -8.73 -29.78 -5.96
N SER A 397 -7.66 -30.56 -6.10
CA SER A 397 -6.61 -30.32 -7.11
C SER A 397 -7.13 -30.25 -8.55
N GLU A 398 -8.21 -30.96 -8.86
CA GLU A 398 -8.86 -30.93 -10.19
C GLU A 398 -9.63 -29.62 -10.45
N PHE A 399 -10.08 -28.98 -9.38
CA PHE A 399 -10.86 -27.73 -9.45
C PHE A 399 -10.01 -26.51 -9.22
N TRP A 400 -8.83 -26.63 -8.58
CA TRP A 400 -8.03 -25.53 -8.06
C TRP A 400 -7.68 -24.47 -9.09
N GLY A 401 -7.37 -24.89 -10.32
CA GLY A 401 -7.08 -23.95 -11.40
C GLY A 401 -8.24 -23.04 -11.77
N LYS A 402 -9.49 -23.52 -11.61
CA LYS A 402 -10.69 -22.73 -11.89
C LYS A 402 -11.10 -21.80 -10.75
N LEU A 403 -10.64 -22.09 -9.51
CA LEU A 403 -10.91 -21.28 -8.33
C LEU A 403 -9.96 -20.08 -8.23
N ARG A 404 -8.89 -20.06 -9.04
CA ARG A 404 -7.86 -19.02 -8.96
C ARG A 404 -8.48 -17.63 -9.03
N ASN A 405 -8.27 -16.86 -7.96
CA ASN A 405 -8.83 -15.53 -7.80
C ASN A 405 -7.70 -14.47 -7.68
N PHE A 406 -7.81 -13.44 -8.51
CA PHE A 406 -6.91 -12.28 -8.50
C PHE A 406 -7.62 -10.99 -8.10
N SER A 407 -8.92 -11.05 -7.75
CA SER A 407 -9.72 -9.84 -7.46
C SER A 407 -9.58 -9.35 -6.04
#